data_b45310430271a056ddac330d57a2323d
#
_entry.id   b45310430271a056ddac330d57a2323d
#
_cell.length_a   1.000
_cell.length_b   1.000
_cell.length_c   1.000
_cell.angle_alpha   90.00
_cell.angle_beta   90.00
_cell.angle_gamma   90.00
#
_symmetry.space_group_name_H-M   'P 1'
#
loop_
_entity.id
_entity.type
_entity.pdbx_description
1 polymer ?
#
loop_
_entity_poly.entity_id
_entity_poly.type
_entity_poly.pdbx_seq_one_letter_code
_entity_poly.pdbx_strand_id
1 'polypeptide(L)'
;MKLKLTKELIEQFAYDIMKYLTKYGLDSDVCIYFNNKRIQHEYNWREENPTPKLIVKENMNPFDYFEYANHDHILSMSFEGPLYDSLNYSGYKEEGLRKLFEKYGVYWELGNAWNLSAYPIDDDLEIEFTAYGRPKERKELYMWDMSIPTELRQIMDAWYKLSAAEGEGGSCVVGAGWNFTWNGEDYFMCACSPHQGSLSWEAHKGAVGMMLKGIGATDMLYSWGVMD
;
A
#
# COMPACT_ATOMS: atom_id res chain seq x y z
N MET A 1 25.03 -14.16 -1.13
CA MET A 1 24.15 -13.79 -2.25
C MET A 1 22.98 -13.09 -1.59
N LYS A 2 22.77 -11.79 -1.87
CA LYS A 2 21.63 -11.08 -1.33
C LYS A 2 20.35 -11.72 -1.88
N LEU A 3 19.37 -11.95 -1.05
CA LEU A 3 18.06 -12.42 -1.49
C LEU A 3 17.40 -11.28 -2.28
N LYS A 4 16.90 -11.61 -3.48
CA LYS A 4 16.17 -10.65 -4.33
C LYS A 4 14.77 -11.18 -4.53
N LEU A 5 13.78 -10.39 -4.21
CA LEU A 5 12.38 -10.67 -4.51
C LEU A 5 12.05 -10.18 -5.93
N THR A 6 12.16 -11.09 -6.89
CA THR A 6 11.73 -10.83 -8.27
C THR A 6 10.21 -10.85 -8.38
N LYS A 7 9.69 -10.30 -9.48
CA LYS A 7 8.26 -10.35 -9.79
C LYS A 7 7.68 -11.77 -9.71
N GLU A 8 8.40 -12.75 -10.30
CA GLU A 8 7.99 -14.16 -10.32
C GLU A 8 8.01 -14.77 -8.91
N LEU A 9 8.99 -14.38 -8.09
CA LEU A 9 9.09 -14.89 -6.72
C LEU A 9 7.98 -14.33 -5.83
N ILE A 10 7.59 -13.07 -6.01
CA ILE A 10 6.44 -12.48 -5.31
C ILE A 10 5.13 -13.14 -5.77
N GLU A 11 4.99 -13.42 -7.07
CA GLU A 11 3.84 -14.18 -7.58
C GLU A 11 3.77 -15.58 -6.98
N GLN A 12 4.89 -16.32 -6.94
CA GLN A 12 4.99 -17.63 -6.29
C GLN A 12 4.64 -17.55 -4.80
N PHE A 13 5.10 -16.51 -4.11
CA PHE A 13 4.78 -16.27 -2.71
C PHE A 13 3.27 -16.11 -2.49
N ALA A 14 2.60 -15.29 -3.30
CA ALA A 14 1.15 -15.10 -3.23
C ALA A 14 0.37 -16.43 -3.43
N TYR A 15 0.79 -17.25 -4.40
CA TYR A 15 0.20 -18.57 -4.62
C TYR A 15 0.50 -19.57 -3.48
N ASP A 16 1.71 -19.52 -2.91
CA ASP A 16 2.06 -20.37 -1.75
C ASP A 16 1.21 -19.99 -0.51
N ILE A 17 0.93 -18.70 -0.30
CA ILE A 17 0.01 -18.25 0.74
C ILE A 17 -1.39 -18.82 0.48
N MET A 18 -1.95 -18.61 -0.72
CA MET A 18 -3.28 -19.10 -1.05
C MET A 18 -3.38 -20.62 -0.85
N LYS A 19 -2.38 -21.38 -1.31
CA LYS A 19 -2.29 -22.83 -1.10
C LYS A 19 -2.24 -23.21 0.38
N TYR A 20 -1.49 -22.48 1.18
CA TYR A 20 -1.44 -22.67 2.63
C TYR A 20 -2.80 -22.47 3.27
N LEU A 21 -3.46 -21.35 2.94
CA LEU A 21 -4.78 -21.03 3.49
C LEU A 21 -5.82 -22.08 3.10
N THR A 22 -5.84 -22.50 1.84
CA THR A 22 -6.77 -23.55 1.36
C THR A 22 -6.56 -24.87 2.08
N LYS A 23 -5.31 -25.27 2.30
CA LYS A 23 -4.98 -26.49 3.03
C LYS A 23 -5.61 -26.54 4.43
N TYR A 24 -5.79 -25.38 5.06
CA TYR A 24 -6.29 -25.30 6.44
C TYR A 24 -7.71 -24.69 6.52
N GLY A 25 -8.38 -24.48 5.38
CA GLY A 25 -9.74 -23.93 5.32
C GLY A 25 -9.84 -22.46 5.75
N LEU A 26 -8.79 -21.69 5.50
CA LEU A 26 -8.66 -20.28 5.88
C LEU A 26 -8.82 -19.32 4.70
N ASP A 27 -9.10 -19.82 3.50
CA ASP A 27 -9.01 -19.06 2.23
C ASP A 27 -10.36 -18.46 1.77
N SER A 28 -11.46 -18.75 2.45
CA SER A 28 -12.73 -18.07 2.13
C SER A 28 -12.67 -16.58 2.54
N ASP A 29 -13.17 -15.72 1.66
CA ASP A 29 -13.20 -14.26 1.83
C ASP A 29 -11.80 -13.63 2.01
N VAL A 30 -10.78 -14.22 1.36
CA VAL A 30 -9.41 -13.72 1.31
C VAL A 30 -9.08 -13.21 -0.08
N CYS A 31 -8.57 -11.97 -0.14
CA CYS A 31 -7.97 -11.37 -1.32
C CYS A 31 -6.47 -11.13 -1.08
N ILE A 32 -5.62 -11.53 -2.03
CA ILE A 32 -4.17 -11.30 -1.98
C ILE A 32 -3.79 -10.39 -3.15
N TYR A 33 -3.16 -9.25 -2.86
CA TYR A 33 -2.75 -8.23 -3.81
C TYR A 33 -1.23 -8.24 -3.96
N PHE A 34 -0.75 -8.34 -5.19
CA PHE A 34 0.66 -8.37 -5.56
C PHE A 34 0.84 -8.01 -7.04
N ASN A 35 1.94 -7.39 -7.41
CA ASN A 35 2.31 -7.11 -8.81
C ASN A 35 1.18 -6.48 -9.66
N ASN A 36 0.38 -5.57 -9.12
CA ASN A 36 -0.84 -5.03 -9.74
C ASN A 36 -1.91 -6.09 -10.04
N LYS A 37 -1.88 -7.22 -9.36
CA LYS A 37 -2.86 -8.30 -9.48
C LYS A 37 -3.57 -8.52 -8.16
N ARG A 38 -4.71 -9.22 -8.25
CA ARG A 38 -5.39 -9.78 -7.10
C ARG A 38 -5.76 -11.22 -7.37
N ILE A 39 -5.51 -12.10 -6.41
CA ILE A 39 -6.03 -13.46 -6.39
C ILE A 39 -7.00 -13.65 -5.23
N GLN A 40 -8.00 -14.46 -5.46
CA GLN A 40 -8.97 -14.90 -4.46
C GLN A 40 -9.55 -16.25 -4.84
N HIS A 41 -10.11 -16.97 -3.87
CA HIS A 41 -10.97 -18.12 -4.15
C HIS A 41 -12.45 -17.72 -4.17
N GLU A 42 -13.18 -18.25 -5.13
CA GLU A 42 -14.63 -18.22 -5.17
C GLU A 42 -15.17 -19.63 -4.94
N TYR A 43 -16.19 -19.74 -4.09
CA TYR A 43 -16.87 -20.98 -3.74
C TYR A 43 -18.30 -20.96 -4.24
N ASN A 44 -18.73 -22.06 -4.87
CA ASN A 44 -20.14 -22.27 -5.16
C ASN A 44 -20.83 -22.94 -3.95
N TRP A 45 -21.23 -22.15 -2.97
CA TRP A 45 -21.87 -22.62 -1.74
C TRP A 45 -23.20 -23.37 -1.93
N ARG A 46 -23.69 -23.48 -3.18
CA ARG A 46 -24.88 -24.31 -3.52
C ARG A 46 -24.51 -25.77 -3.71
N GLU A 47 -23.22 -26.08 -3.85
CA GLU A 47 -22.73 -27.45 -3.96
C GLU A 47 -22.56 -28.06 -2.57
N GLU A 48 -22.79 -29.36 -2.44
CA GLU A 48 -22.63 -30.07 -1.17
C GLU A 48 -21.18 -30.07 -0.68
N ASN A 49 -20.22 -30.13 -1.61
CA ASN A 49 -18.77 -30.05 -1.35
C ASN A 49 -18.15 -29.03 -2.29
N PRO A 50 -18.22 -27.72 -1.96
CA PRO A 50 -17.77 -26.68 -2.85
C PRO A 50 -16.26 -26.73 -3.04
N THR A 51 -15.80 -26.81 -4.28
CA THR A 51 -14.40 -26.74 -4.64
C THR A 51 -14.03 -25.29 -4.94
N PRO A 52 -12.95 -24.75 -4.35
CA PRO A 52 -12.54 -23.37 -4.62
C PRO A 52 -12.11 -23.20 -6.07
N LYS A 53 -12.57 -22.14 -6.70
CA LYS A 53 -12.10 -21.68 -8.00
C LYS A 53 -11.21 -20.49 -7.81
N LEU A 54 -9.94 -20.59 -8.22
CA LEU A 54 -9.03 -19.48 -8.20
C LEU A 54 -9.40 -18.43 -9.26
N ILE A 55 -9.62 -17.20 -8.80
CA ILE A 55 -9.87 -16.03 -9.65
C ILE A 55 -8.64 -15.14 -9.60
N VAL A 56 -8.14 -14.75 -10.78
CA VAL A 56 -7.05 -13.79 -10.94
C VAL A 56 -7.62 -12.54 -11.60
N LYS A 57 -7.38 -11.38 -11.01
CA LYS A 57 -7.72 -10.08 -11.60
C LYS A 57 -6.44 -9.29 -11.84
N GLU A 58 -6.31 -8.76 -13.04
CA GLU A 58 -5.20 -7.90 -13.44
C GLU A 58 -5.53 -6.42 -13.21
N ASN A 59 -4.50 -5.57 -13.18
CA ASN A 59 -4.60 -4.12 -13.02
C ASN A 59 -5.37 -3.71 -11.75
N MET A 60 -5.11 -4.43 -10.66
CA MET A 60 -5.72 -4.17 -9.37
C MET A 60 -4.80 -3.28 -8.53
N ASN A 61 -5.30 -2.11 -8.16
CA ASN A 61 -4.59 -1.22 -7.25
C ASN A 61 -5.08 -1.47 -5.82
N PRO A 62 -4.21 -1.91 -4.89
CA PRO A 62 -4.58 -2.09 -3.48
C PRO A 62 -5.15 -0.84 -2.81
N PHE A 63 -4.77 0.36 -3.23
CA PHE A 63 -5.35 1.61 -2.71
C PHE A 63 -6.84 1.79 -2.99
N ASP A 64 -7.39 1.06 -3.96
CA ASP A 64 -8.84 1.06 -4.21
C ASP A 64 -9.61 0.31 -3.11
N TYR A 65 -8.90 -0.45 -2.25
CA TYR A 65 -9.47 -1.35 -1.25
C TYR A 65 -8.92 -1.14 0.17
N PHE A 66 -7.75 -0.51 0.31
CA PHE A 66 -7.12 -0.27 1.60
C PHE A 66 -7.00 1.23 1.86
N GLU A 67 -7.57 1.67 2.95
CA GLU A 67 -7.50 3.07 3.41
C GLU A 67 -6.07 3.47 3.78
N TYR A 68 -5.23 2.51 4.18
CA TYR A 68 -3.87 2.70 4.70
C TYR A 68 -2.86 1.78 4.02
N ALA A 69 -2.79 1.80 2.69
CA ALA A 69 -1.78 1.04 1.98
C ALA A 69 -0.53 1.89 1.74
N ASN A 70 0.66 1.36 2.00
CA ASN A 70 1.93 1.99 1.70
C ASN A 70 2.51 1.43 0.40
N HIS A 71 3.24 2.25 -0.36
CA HIS A 71 3.92 1.83 -1.60
C HIS A 71 5.01 0.77 -1.38
N ASP A 72 5.51 0.64 -0.16
CA ASP A 72 6.58 -0.30 0.18
C ASP A 72 6.06 -1.71 0.50
N HIS A 73 4.75 -1.91 0.51
CA HIS A 73 4.17 -3.23 0.74
C HIS A 73 4.51 -4.18 -0.40
N ILE A 74 5.20 -5.27 -0.08
CA ILE A 74 5.57 -6.30 -1.06
C ILE A 74 4.32 -7.02 -1.54
N LEU A 75 3.41 -7.30 -0.61
CA LEU A 75 2.14 -7.96 -0.80
C LEU A 75 1.18 -7.44 0.27
N SER A 76 -0.10 -7.29 -0.07
CA SER A 76 -1.14 -6.95 0.90
C SER A 76 -2.29 -7.95 0.81
N MET A 77 -2.98 -8.16 1.92
CA MET A 77 -4.13 -9.06 1.99
C MET A 77 -5.30 -8.38 2.68
N SER A 78 -6.51 -8.58 2.16
CA SER A 78 -7.73 -8.36 2.91
C SER A 78 -8.41 -9.68 3.21
N PHE A 79 -9.05 -9.79 4.36
CA PHE A 79 -9.67 -11.04 4.78
C PHE A 79 -10.81 -10.78 5.77
N GLU A 80 -11.79 -11.64 5.64
CA GLU A 80 -12.86 -11.86 6.61
C GLU A 80 -12.92 -13.35 6.95
N GLY A 81 -13.97 -13.80 7.61
CA GLY A 81 -14.19 -15.23 7.83
C GLY A 81 -13.09 -15.95 8.63
N PRO A 82 -12.71 -17.18 8.25
CA PRO A 82 -11.84 -18.03 9.06
C PRO A 82 -10.44 -17.45 9.29
N LEU A 83 -9.87 -16.71 8.34
CA LEU A 83 -8.55 -16.11 8.52
C LEU A 83 -8.62 -14.95 9.51
N TYR A 84 -9.70 -14.14 9.48
CA TYR A 84 -9.95 -13.11 10.48
C TYR A 84 -9.97 -13.69 11.89
N ASP A 85 -10.73 -14.77 12.12
CA ASP A 85 -10.79 -15.45 13.42
C ASP A 85 -9.44 -16.03 13.83
N SER A 86 -8.70 -16.55 12.86
CA SER A 86 -7.35 -17.08 13.09
C SER A 86 -6.40 -16.02 13.62
N LEU A 87 -6.31 -14.88 12.95
CA LEU A 87 -5.30 -13.85 13.24
C LEU A 87 -5.67 -12.96 14.44
N ASN A 88 -6.97 -12.78 14.73
CA ASN A 88 -7.41 -11.87 15.80
C ASN A 88 -7.75 -12.57 17.11
N TYR A 89 -8.06 -13.87 17.10
CA TYR A 89 -8.58 -14.55 18.29
C TYR A 89 -7.94 -15.90 18.61
N SER A 90 -7.89 -16.82 17.63
CA SER A 90 -7.53 -18.21 17.93
C SER A 90 -6.06 -18.55 17.77
N GLY A 91 -5.31 -17.79 16.98
CA GLY A 91 -3.93 -18.14 16.60
C GLY A 91 -3.84 -19.42 15.74
N TYR A 92 -4.97 -19.93 15.23
CA TYR A 92 -5.00 -21.20 14.48
C TYR A 92 -4.15 -21.10 13.21
N LYS A 93 -3.07 -21.89 13.16
CA LYS A 93 -2.12 -21.94 12.03
C LYS A 93 -1.35 -20.65 11.76
N GLU A 94 -1.43 -19.64 12.62
CA GLU A 94 -0.70 -18.39 12.48
C GLU A 94 0.82 -18.60 12.40
N GLU A 95 1.39 -19.40 13.29
CA GLU A 95 2.83 -19.71 13.30
C GLU A 95 3.33 -20.33 11.98
N GLY A 96 2.52 -21.17 11.36
CA GLY A 96 2.85 -21.74 10.04
C GLY A 96 2.79 -20.71 8.93
N LEU A 97 1.86 -19.76 9.02
CA LEU A 97 1.77 -18.64 8.09
C LEU A 97 2.99 -17.71 8.26
N ARG A 98 3.40 -17.38 9.49
CA ARG A 98 4.62 -16.59 9.77
C ARG A 98 5.85 -17.24 9.15
N LYS A 99 6.05 -18.52 9.35
CA LYS A 99 7.18 -19.27 8.74
C LYS A 99 7.14 -19.28 7.22
N LEU A 100 5.95 -19.25 6.62
CA LEU A 100 5.83 -19.13 5.17
C LEU A 100 6.32 -17.74 4.69
N PHE A 101 5.97 -16.66 5.38
CA PHE A 101 6.46 -15.31 5.08
C PHE A 101 7.99 -15.23 5.26
N GLU A 102 8.50 -15.70 6.39
CA GLU A 102 9.95 -15.74 6.69
C GLU A 102 10.77 -16.49 5.63
N LYS A 103 10.21 -17.57 5.05
CA LYS A 103 10.84 -18.30 3.92
C LYS A 103 11.15 -17.38 2.73
N TYR A 104 10.36 -16.35 2.53
CA TYR A 104 10.54 -15.36 1.47
C TYR A 104 11.30 -14.10 1.93
N GLY A 105 11.83 -14.10 3.16
CA GLY A 105 12.59 -12.97 3.73
C GLY A 105 11.72 -11.80 4.12
N VAL A 106 10.43 -12.04 4.38
CA VAL A 106 9.46 -11.01 4.73
C VAL A 106 8.73 -11.37 6.02
N TYR A 107 8.20 -10.36 6.70
CA TYR A 107 7.25 -10.51 7.79
C TYR A 107 5.95 -9.78 7.43
N TRP A 108 4.92 -9.93 8.23
CA TRP A 108 3.66 -9.21 8.02
C TRP A 108 3.23 -8.48 9.29
N GLU A 109 2.51 -7.39 9.08
CA GLU A 109 1.83 -6.61 10.10
C GLU A 109 0.35 -6.46 9.77
N LEU A 110 -0.49 -6.43 10.80
CA LEU A 110 -1.90 -6.08 10.65
C LEU A 110 -2.01 -4.56 10.51
N GLY A 111 -2.56 -4.08 9.40
CA GLY A 111 -2.94 -2.69 9.26
C GLY A 111 -4.19 -2.37 10.08
N ASN A 112 -5.09 -3.36 10.16
CA ASN A 112 -6.25 -3.40 11.05
C ASN A 112 -6.72 -4.86 11.21
N ALA A 113 -7.89 -5.09 11.84
CA ALA A 113 -8.37 -6.44 12.14
C ALA A 113 -8.64 -7.31 10.88
N TRP A 114 -8.80 -6.73 9.69
CA TRP A 114 -9.21 -7.41 8.45
C TRP A 114 -8.24 -7.22 7.28
N ASN A 115 -7.05 -6.68 7.53
CA ASN A 115 -5.99 -6.61 6.52
C ASN A 115 -4.61 -6.80 7.12
N LEU A 116 -3.67 -7.21 6.30
CA LEU A 116 -2.25 -7.25 6.61
C LEU A 116 -1.43 -6.85 5.38
N SER A 117 -0.19 -6.47 5.64
CA SER A 117 0.79 -6.16 4.61
C SER A 117 2.14 -6.78 4.93
N ALA A 118 2.87 -7.16 3.89
CA ALA A 118 4.18 -7.80 3.98
C ALA A 118 5.30 -6.79 3.78
N TYR A 119 6.32 -6.87 4.63
CA TYR A 119 7.48 -6.01 4.68
C TYR A 119 8.78 -6.83 4.65
N PRO A 120 9.91 -6.29 4.21
CA PRO A 120 11.19 -6.99 4.28
C PRO A 120 11.64 -7.16 5.73
N ILE A 121 12.19 -8.35 6.07
CA ILE A 121 12.85 -8.59 7.37
C ILE A 121 14.20 -7.87 7.42
N ASP A 122 14.88 -7.77 6.29
CA ASP A 122 16.19 -7.16 6.15
C ASP A 122 16.06 -5.96 5.20
N ASP A 123 16.47 -4.78 5.64
CA ASP A 123 16.47 -3.54 4.83
C ASP A 123 17.31 -3.67 3.55
N ASP A 124 18.25 -4.61 3.53
CA ASP A 124 19.08 -4.93 2.38
C ASP A 124 18.39 -5.88 1.35
N LEU A 125 17.14 -6.32 1.61
CA LEU A 125 16.38 -7.14 0.67
C LEU A 125 16.05 -6.35 -0.59
N GLU A 126 16.57 -6.78 -1.74
CA GLU A 126 16.26 -6.15 -3.02
C GLU A 126 14.85 -6.57 -3.47
N ILE A 127 13.96 -5.60 -3.62
CA ILE A 127 12.57 -5.80 -4.04
C ILE A 127 12.40 -5.27 -5.46
N GLU A 128 12.03 -6.15 -6.39
CA GLU A 128 11.80 -5.77 -7.78
C GLU A 128 10.38 -5.21 -8.02
N PHE A 129 9.39 -5.73 -7.27
CA PHE A 129 7.99 -5.32 -7.37
C PHE A 129 7.35 -5.25 -5.98
N THR A 130 6.38 -4.38 -5.85
CA THR A 130 5.50 -4.27 -4.68
C THR A 130 4.09 -4.73 -5.03
N ALA A 131 3.18 -4.68 -4.08
CA ALA A 131 1.75 -4.91 -4.31
C ALA A 131 1.18 -4.00 -5.42
N TYR A 132 1.80 -2.83 -5.63
CA TYR A 132 1.41 -1.79 -6.60
C TYR A 132 2.15 -1.86 -7.93
N GLY A 133 3.06 -2.80 -8.10
CA GLY A 133 3.90 -2.92 -9.28
C GLY A 133 5.38 -2.66 -8.97
N ARG A 134 6.13 -2.22 -9.98
CA ARG A 134 7.56 -1.94 -9.79
C ARG A 134 7.74 -0.73 -8.87
N PRO A 135 8.54 -0.84 -7.79
CA PRO A 135 8.90 0.33 -7.00
C PRO A 135 9.54 1.38 -7.91
N LYS A 136 9.07 2.59 -7.81
CA LYS A 136 9.67 3.70 -8.52
C LYS A 136 10.62 4.43 -7.57
N GLU A 137 11.87 4.66 -7.99
CA GLU A 137 12.70 5.63 -7.30
C GLU A 137 12.01 6.99 -7.44
N ARG A 138 11.56 7.51 -6.32
CA ARG A 138 10.88 8.80 -6.28
C ARG A 138 11.72 9.82 -5.54
N LYS A 139 11.71 11.04 -6.03
CA LYS A 139 12.33 12.17 -5.34
C LYS A 139 11.36 12.67 -4.26
N GLU A 140 11.74 12.53 -3.02
CA GLU A 140 10.97 13.08 -1.92
C GLU A 140 11.19 14.59 -1.83
N LEU A 141 10.08 15.34 -1.80
CA LEU A 141 10.08 16.79 -1.74
C LEU A 141 9.75 17.24 -0.32
N TYR A 142 10.73 17.85 0.33
CA TYR A 142 10.57 18.43 1.65
C TYR A 142 10.64 19.97 1.57
N MET A 143 9.85 20.67 2.38
CA MET A 143 9.80 22.14 2.36
C MET A 143 11.15 22.83 2.57
N TRP A 144 12.07 22.17 3.27
CA TRP A 144 13.42 22.71 3.53
C TRP A 144 14.43 22.42 2.41
N ASP A 145 14.08 21.63 1.40
CA ASP A 145 14.98 21.33 0.29
C ASP A 145 15.00 22.49 -0.70
N MET A 146 16.17 23.12 -0.82
CA MET A 146 16.37 24.27 -1.71
C MET A 146 16.54 23.87 -3.18
N SER A 147 16.71 22.58 -3.49
CA SER A 147 16.89 22.07 -4.86
C SER A 147 15.58 21.80 -5.61
N ILE A 148 14.43 21.96 -4.94
CA ILE A 148 13.11 21.71 -5.52
C ILE A 148 12.87 22.64 -6.72
N PRO A 149 12.39 22.11 -7.87
CA PRO A 149 11.96 22.93 -9.00
C PRO A 149 10.95 24.01 -8.60
N THR A 150 11.06 25.18 -9.23
CA THR A 150 10.27 26.37 -8.84
C THR A 150 8.77 26.13 -8.87
N GLU A 151 8.26 25.40 -9.87
CA GLU A 151 6.84 25.09 -10.02
C GLU A 151 6.34 24.24 -8.85
N LEU A 152 7.10 23.21 -8.48
CA LEU A 152 6.79 22.33 -7.35
C LEU A 152 6.91 23.08 -6.02
N ARG A 153 7.91 23.94 -5.88
CA ARG A 153 8.06 24.83 -4.71
C ARG A 153 6.84 25.71 -4.52
N GLN A 154 6.34 26.33 -5.58
CA GLN A 154 5.14 27.19 -5.52
C GLN A 154 3.91 26.41 -5.02
N ILE A 155 3.74 25.16 -5.44
CA ILE A 155 2.64 24.29 -4.98
C ILE A 155 2.81 23.94 -3.50
N MET A 156 4.03 23.56 -3.08
CA MET A 156 4.31 23.28 -1.67
C MET A 156 4.07 24.50 -0.77
N ASP A 157 4.51 25.68 -1.20
CA ASP A 157 4.28 26.94 -0.47
C ASP A 157 2.80 27.29 -0.40
N ALA A 158 2.03 27.05 -1.47
CA ALA A 158 0.59 27.22 -1.48
C ALA A 158 -0.09 26.26 -0.49
N TRP A 159 0.31 25.00 -0.47
CA TRP A 159 -0.21 24.01 0.46
C TRP A 159 0.08 24.39 1.92
N TYR A 160 1.32 24.80 2.20
CA TYR A 160 1.71 25.29 3.52
C TYR A 160 0.85 26.50 3.97
N LYS A 161 0.63 27.47 3.07
CA LYS A 161 -0.19 28.65 3.36
C LYS A 161 -1.66 28.29 3.62
N LEU A 162 -2.22 27.35 2.88
CA LEU A 162 -3.57 26.85 3.12
C LEU A 162 -3.68 26.22 4.52
N SER A 163 -2.70 25.41 4.91
CA SER A 163 -2.64 24.76 6.23
C SER A 163 -2.44 25.79 7.36
N ALA A 164 -1.56 26.78 7.17
CA ALA A 164 -1.26 27.80 8.17
C ALA A 164 -2.42 28.79 8.39
N ALA A 165 -3.24 29.06 7.36
CA ALA A 165 -4.39 29.95 7.44
C ALA A 165 -5.48 29.45 8.40
N GLU A 166 -5.48 28.18 8.74
CA GLU A 166 -6.42 27.56 9.69
C GLU A 166 -5.94 27.60 11.15
N GLY A 167 -4.87 28.32 11.43
CA GLY A 167 -4.36 28.54 12.80
C GLY A 167 -3.50 27.40 13.36
N GLU A 168 -3.13 26.47 12.53
CA GLU A 168 -2.40 25.29 12.93
C GLU A 168 -1.03 25.30 12.24
N GLY A 169 -0.01 25.59 13.01
CA GLY A 169 1.37 25.71 12.51
C GLY A 169 1.74 24.49 11.67
N GLY A 170 2.08 24.73 10.39
CA GLY A 170 2.29 23.70 9.39
C GLY A 170 3.34 22.69 9.79
N SER A 171 2.91 21.60 10.40
CA SER A 171 3.72 20.41 10.55
C SER A 171 3.50 19.51 9.33
N CYS A 172 4.57 19.06 8.72
CA CYS A 172 4.49 17.99 7.74
C CYS A 172 4.03 16.71 8.45
N VAL A 173 2.94 16.12 7.97
CA VAL A 173 2.56 14.78 8.39
C VAL A 173 3.45 13.81 7.64
N VAL A 174 4.38 13.20 8.35
CA VAL A 174 5.30 12.21 7.76
C VAL A 174 4.48 11.06 7.18
N GLY A 175 4.75 10.73 5.93
CA GLY A 175 4.15 9.59 5.26
C GLY A 175 2.84 9.83 4.52
N ALA A 176 2.18 10.99 4.64
CA ALA A 176 1.02 11.34 3.83
C ALA A 176 1.40 12.36 2.75
N GLY A 177 0.90 12.20 1.54
CA GLY A 177 1.19 13.16 0.46
C GLY A 177 0.78 12.70 -0.93
N TRP A 178 1.14 13.51 -1.92
CA TRP A 178 0.94 13.21 -3.32
C TRP A 178 2.14 12.50 -3.94
N ASN A 179 1.90 11.34 -4.52
CA ASN A 179 2.80 10.70 -5.48
C ASN A 179 2.37 11.12 -6.90
N PHE A 180 3.31 11.47 -7.74
CA PHE A 180 3.03 11.87 -9.11
C PHE A 180 4.29 11.78 -9.99
N THR A 181 4.08 11.67 -11.30
CA THR A 181 5.13 11.81 -12.33
C THR A 181 5.08 13.22 -12.91
N TRP A 182 6.22 13.90 -12.99
CA TRP A 182 6.34 15.21 -13.61
C TRP A 182 7.68 15.34 -14.33
N ASN A 183 7.66 15.81 -15.59
CA ASN A 183 8.83 15.89 -16.47
C ASN A 183 9.61 14.57 -16.59
N GLY A 184 8.91 13.43 -16.53
CA GLY A 184 9.51 12.09 -16.64
C GLY A 184 10.18 11.57 -15.37
N GLU A 185 10.09 12.30 -14.27
CA GLU A 185 10.59 11.89 -12.96
C GLU A 185 9.44 11.69 -11.98
N ASP A 186 9.59 10.72 -11.07
CA ASP A 186 8.61 10.42 -10.04
C ASP A 186 8.93 11.18 -8.74
N TYR A 187 7.89 11.76 -8.15
CA TYR A 187 7.97 12.59 -6.95
C TYR A 187 7.00 12.14 -5.88
N PHE A 188 7.40 12.34 -4.62
CA PHE A 188 6.52 12.34 -3.47
C PHE A 188 6.56 13.70 -2.80
N MET A 189 5.42 14.38 -2.73
CA MET A 189 5.26 15.66 -2.04
C MET A 189 4.54 15.42 -0.72
N CYS A 190 5.27 15.58 0.38
CA CYS A 190 4.74 15.39 1.72
C CYS A 190 3.56 16.35 1.99
N ALA A 191 2.53 15.85 2.63
CA ALA A 191 1.40 16.65 3.05
C ALA A 191 1.76 17.57 4.22
N CYS A 192 1.36 18.82 4.09
CA CYS A 192 1.37 19.77 5.21
C CYS A 192 -0.08 19.92 5.68
N SER A 193 -0.46 19.30 6.78
CA SER A 193 -1.71 19.59 7.46
C SER A 193 -1.76 19.01 8.87
N PRO A 194 -2.42 19.72 9.75
CA PRO A 194 -2.57 19.31 11.15
C PRO A 194 -3.79 18.44 11.42
N HIS A 195 -4.84 18.45 10.59
CA HIS A 195 -6.10 17.73 10.87
C HIS A 195 -6.47 16.77 9.75
N GLN A 196 -5.93 15.57 9.84
CA GLN A 196 -6.32 14.46 8.99
C GLN A 196 -7.82 14.17 9.13
N GLY A 197 -8.52 14.06 7.99
CA GLY A 197 -9.93 13.71 7.95
C GLY A 197 -10.91 14.85 8.18
N SER A 198 -10.46 16.10 8.32
CA SER A 198 -11.33 17.25 8.32
C SER A 198 -11.82 17.61 6.90
N LEU A 199 -12.95 18.30 6.78
CA LEU A 199 -13.43 18.78 5.47
C LEU A 199 -12.43 19.74 4.81
N SER A 200 -11.72 20.53 5.59
CA SER A 200 -10.65 21.41 5.12
C SER A 200 -9.46 20.63 4.57
N TRP A 201 -9.09 19.54 5.20
CA TRP A 201 -8.06 18.63 4.70
C TRP A 201 -8.38 18.11 3.29
N GLU A 202 -9.59 17.59 3.07
CA GLU A 202 -10.01 17.09 1.76
C GLU A 202 -10.03 18.21 0.71
N ALA A 203 -10.44 19.43 1.09
CA ALA A 203 -10.41 20.59 0.20
C ALA A 203 -8.97 20.98 -0.18
N HIS A 204 -8.05 21.02 0.78
CA HIS A 204 -6.63 21.33 0.54
C HIS A 204 -5.97 20.25 -0.33
N LYS A 205 -6.19 18.99 -0.04
CA LYS A 205 -5.74 17.88 -0.87
C LYS A 205 -6.22 18.02 -2.31
N GLY A 206 -7.50 18.30 -2.50
CA GLY A 206 -8.10 18.54 -3.82
C GLY A 206 -7.49 19.74 -4.54
N ALA A 207 -7.27 20.86 -3.84
CA ALA A 207 -6.65 22.05 -4.41
C ALA A 207 -5.22 21.79 -4.88
N VAL A 208 -4.39 21.11 -4.06
CA VAL A 208 -3.04 20.74 -4.43
C VAL A 208 -3.02 19.77 -5.61
N GLY A 209 -3.92 18.78 -5.63
CA GLY A 209 -4.07 17.87 -6.77
C GLY A 209 -4.42 18.61 -8.07
N MET A 210 -5.26 19.66 -8.02
CA MET A 210 -5.55 20.50 -9.19
C MET A 210 -4.33 21.33 -9.63
N MET A 211 -3.55 21.86 -8.69
CA MET A 211 -2.32 22.59 -9.01
C MET A 211 -1.28 21.67 -9.69
N LEU A 212 -1.09 20.47 -9.18
CA LEU A 212 -0.20 19.47 -9.79
C LEU A 212 -0.64 19.11 -11.21
N LYS A 213 -1.94 18.88 -11.43
CA LYS A 213 -2.49 18.69 -12.79
C LYS A 213 -2.26 19.89 -13.68
N GLY A 214 -2.35 21.09 -13.13
CA GLY A 214 -2.13 22.36 -13.86
C GLY A 214 -0.71 22.52 -14.40
N ILE A 215 0.29 21.92 -13.76
CA ILE A 215 1.68 21.88 -14.24
C ILE A 215 2.00 20.66 -15.09
N GLY A 216 1.01 19.82 -15.39
CA GLY A 216 1.17 18.62 -16.23
C GLY A 216 1.62 17.37 -15.46
N ALA A 217 1.43 17.29 -14.17
CA ALA A 217 1.68 16.06 -13.41
C ALA A 217 0.70 14.95 -13.83
N THR A 218 1.22 13.73 -13.95
CA THR A 218 0.50 12.49 -14.28
C THR A 218 0.70 11.45 -13.19
N ASP A 219 0.06 10.29 -13.32
CA ASP A 219 0.15 9.15 -12.39
C ASP A 219 -0.06 9.56 -10.92
N MET A 220 -0.99 10.47 -10.72
CA MET A 220 -1.22 11.11 -9.43
C MET A 220 -1.96 10.19 -8.47
N LEU A 221 -1.35 9.94 -7.31
CA LEU A 221 -1.94 9.15 -6.24
C LEU A 221 -1.66 9.80 -4.89
N TYR A 222 -2.72 10.06 -4.13
CA TYR A 222 -2.59 10.48 -2.74
C TYR A 222 -2.45 9.24 -1.85
N SER A 223 -1.40 9.18 -1.06
CA SER A 223 -1.16 8.08 -0.11
C SER A 223 -1.07 8.58 1.32
N TRP A 224 -1.52 7.73 2.23
CA TRP A 224 -1.28 7.86 3.65
C TRP A 224 -0.12 6.93 4.01
N GLY A 225 0.92 7.45 4.66
CA GLY A 225 1.88 6.60 5.32
C GLY A 225 1.38 6.30 6.73
N VAL A 226 1.61 5.10 7.20
CA VAL A 226 1.49 4.78 8.62
C VAL A 226 2.60 5.55 9.32
N MET A 227 2.26 6.37 10.30
CA MET A 227 3.27 6.90 11.22
C MET A 227 3.62 5.76 12.18
N ASP A 228 4.89 5.33 12.17
CA ASP A 228 5.48 4.56 13.25
C ASP A 228 5.55 5.38 14.55
#